data_7380ed82cb3a9b7991f20b544fbe8a0b
#
_entry.id   7380ed82cb3a9b7991f20b544fbe8a0b
#
_cell.length_a   1.000
_cell.length_b   1.000
_cell.length_c   1.000
_cell.angle_alpha   90.00
_cell.angle_beta   90.00
_cell.angle_gamma   90.00
#
_symmetry.space_group_name_H-M   'P 1'
#
loop_
_entity.id
_entity.type
_entity.pdbx_description
1 polymer ?
#
loop_
_entity_poly.entity_id
_entity_poly.type
_entity_poly.pdbx_seq_one_letter_code
_entity_poly.pdbx_strand_id
1 'polypeptide(L)'
;MTKGAALQQFFGQFMTAYATNAVPDDVTLPYLTYDAVFDAWGGGAVSLTVNMWFHTTSEAVPNAKALELSDALGIGGVTLPVDGGLIWLKRGSPFCQALADDTDKNIKRRYINVTAEFLCLN
;
A
#
# COMPACT_ATOMS: atom_id res chain seq x y z
N MET A 1 -1.21 -18.55 -4.55
CA MET A 1 -1.92 -17.81 -3.47
C MET A 1 -2.99 -16.93 -4.06
N THR A 2 -3.97 -16.56 -3.26
CA THR A 2 -5.03 -15.66 -3.71
C THR A 2 -4.52 -14.24 -3.89
N LYS A 3 -5.29 -13.41 -4.61
CA LYS A 3 -4.97 -11.99 -4.79
C LYS A 3 -4.87 -11.26 -3.44
N GLY A 4 -5.83 -11.53 -2.55
CA GLY A 4 -5.82 -10.92 -1.22
C GLY A 4 -4.61 -11.32 -0.40
N ALA A 5 -4.24 -12.59 -0.41
CA ALA A 5 -3.06 -13.07 0.30
C ALA A 5 -1.77 -12.47 -0.27
N ALA A 6 -1.69 -12.32 -1.59
CA ALA A 6 -0.52 -11.72 -2.24
C ALA A 6 -0.36 -10.25 -1.87
N LEU A 7 -1.45 -9.49 -1.87
CA LEU A 7 -1.42 -8.08 -1.47
C LEU A 7 -1.04 -7.95 0.01
N GLN A 8 -1.62 -8.77 0.88
CA GLN A 8 -1.30 -8.75 2.30
C GLN A 8 0.17 -9.07 2.55
N GLN A 9 0.72 -10.07 1.87
CA GLN A 9 2.11 -10.44 2.00
C GLN A 9 3.03 -9.31 1.52
N PHE A 10 2.69 -8.70 0.40
CA PHE A 10 3.51 -7.62 -0.15
C PHE A 10 3.56 -6.42 0.80
N PHE A 11 2.41 -5.89 1.19
CA PHE A 11 2.37 -4.70 2.05
C PHE A 11 2.87 -4.99 3.46
N GLY A 12 2.69 -6.22 3.95
CA GLY A 12 3.17 -6.64 5.27
C GLY A 12 4.69 -6.69 5.39
N GLN A 13 5.44 -6.63 4.30
CA GLN A 13 6.90 -6.57 4.33
C GLN A 13 7.43 -5.26 4.89
N PHE A 14 6.67 -4.19 4.80
CA PHE A 14 7.13 -2.84 5.15
C PHE A 14 6.81 -2.48 6.58
N MET A 15 5.62 -2.86 7.05
CA MET A 15 5.15 -2.59 8.40
C MET A 15 3.87 -3.40 8.63
N THR A 16 3.34 -3.38 9.85
CA THR A 16 2.05 -4.02 10.11
C THR A 16 1.00 -3.46 9.16
N ALA A 17 0.39 -4.33 8.37
CA ALA A 17 -0.50 -3.94 7.28
C ALA A 17 -1.88 -4.57 7.46
N TYR A 18 -2.90 -3.80 7.13
CA TYR A 18 -4.29 -4.24 7.13
C TYR A 18 -4.96 -3.78 5.84
N ALA A 19 -5.85 -4.59 5.30
CA ALA A 19 -6.80 -4.08 4.31
C ALA A 19 -7.65 -2.99 4.95
N THR A 20 -8.00 -1.95 4.20
CA THR A 20 -8.70 -0.78 4.73
C THR A 20 -9.98 -1.14 5.50
N ASN A 21 -10.68 -2.19 5.07
CA ASN A 21 -11.92 -2.64 5.69
C ASN A 21 -11.73 -3.67 6.81
N ALA A 22 -10.50 -3.94 7.22
CA ALA A 22 -10.18 -4.99 8.21
C ALA A 22 -9.23 -4.50 9.30
N VAL A 23 -9.28 -3.21 9.63
CA VAL A 23 -8.42 -2.63 10.66
C VAL A 23 -9.03 -2.94 12.03
N PRO A 24 -8.25 -3.54 12.96
CA PRO A 24 -8.75 -3.79 14.32
C PRO A 24 -9.06 -2.48 15.07
N ASP A 25 -10.03 -2.52 15.99
CA ASP A 25 -10.38 -1.36 16.80
C ASP A 25 -9.24 -0.92 17.72
N ASP A 26 -8.40 -1.85 18.15
CA ASP A 26 -7.29 -1.62 19.06
C ASP A 26 -5.94 -1.48 18.33
N VAL A 27 -5.97 -1.05 17.07
CA VAL A 27 -4.75 -0.90 16.28
C VAL A 27 -3.77 0.08 16.93
N THR A 28 -2.48 -0.27 16.87
CA THR A 28 -1.40 0.57 17.40
C THR A 28 -0.55 1.13 16.26
N LEU A 29 -0.09 2.37 16.42
CA LEU A 29 0.79 3.01 15.46
C LEU A 29 2.23 2.51 15.66
N PRO A 30 3.04 2.38 14.62
CA PRO A 30 2.70 2.66 13.21
C PRO A 30 2.02 1.48 12.54
N TYR A 31 1.21 1.77 11.54
CA TYR A 31 0.61 0.73 10.70
C TYR A 31 0.27 1.29 9.32
N LEU A 32 -0.03 0.39 8.40
CA LEU A 32 -0.36 0.71 7.02
C LEU A 32 -1.71 0.09 6.69
N THR A 33 -2.52 0.81 5.92
CA THR A 33 -3.71 0.23 5.29
C THR A 33 -3.58 0.29 3.78
N TYR A 34 -4.18 -0.66 3.10
CA TYR A 34 -4.24 -0.70 1.65
C TYR A 34 -5.65 -1.06 1.21
N ASP A 35 -6.06 -0.52 0.06
CA ASP A 35 -7.35 -0.88 -0.50
C ASP A 35 -7.27 -2.29 -1.09
N ALA A 36 -8.17 -3.16 -0.67
CA ALA A 36 -8.28 -4.51 -1.22
C ALA A 36 -9.20 -4.47 -2.44
N VAL A 37 -8.62 -4.09 -3.58
CA VAL A 37 -9.32 -4.06 -4.86
C VAL A 37 -8.93 -5.33 -5.62
N PHE A 38 -9.91 -5.99 -6.22
CA PHE A 38 -9.71 -7.22 -6.97
C PHE A 38 -10.28 -7.06 -8.36
N ASP A 39 -9.51 -7.46 -9.35
CA ASP A 39 -9.90 -7.38 -10.74
C ASP A 39 -9.34 -8.60 -11.48
N ALA A 40 -9.55 -8.65 -12.78
CA ALA A 40 -9.12 -9.74 -13.63
C ALA A 40 -8.61 -9.19 -14.97
N TRP A 41 -8.11 -10.07 -15.81
CA TRP A 41 -7.56 -9.72 -17.10
C TRP A 41 -8.56 -8.90 -17.92
N GLY A 42 -8.07 -7.80 -18.50
CA GLY A 42 -8.88 -6.90 -19.32
C GLY A 42 -9.46 -5.72 -18.58
N GLY A 43 -9.38 -5.67 -17.25
CA GLY A 43 -9.88 -4.55 -16.46
C GLY A 43 -9.02 -3.31 -16.52
N GLY A 44 -7.77 -3.43 -16.99
CA GLY A 44 -6.84 -2.31 -17.04
C GLY A 44 -6.22 -2.00 -15.68
N ALA A 45 -5.61 -0.82 -15.58
CA ALA A 45 -4.96 -0.38 -14.36
C ALA A 45 -5.98 0.20 -13.38
N VAL A 46 -5.87 -0.18 -12.11
CA VAL A 46 -6.70 0.36 -11.02
C VAL A 46 -5.80 0.95 -9.94
N SER A 47 -6.34 1.90 -9.19
CA SER A 47 -5.59 2.54 -8.11
C SER A 47 -5.84 1.82 -6.79
N LEU A 48 -4.76 1.49 -6.08
CA LEU A 48 -4.81 1.04 -4.70
C LEU A 48 -4.28 2.16 -3.83
N THR A 49 -5.15 2.74 -3.01
CA THR A 49 -4.70 3.74 -2.05
C THR A 49 -4.06 3.05 -0.86
N VAL A 50 -2.86 3.50 -0.50
CA VAL A 50 -2.14 3.04 0.68
C VAL A 50 -1.97 4.21 1.62
N ASN A 51 -2.25 4.00 2.90
CA ASN A 51 -2.00 4.99 3.93
C ASN A 51 -1.08 4.40 4.97
N MET A 52 -0.03 5.15 5.32
CA MET A 52 0.86 4.81 6.42
C MET A 52 0.67 5.83 7.52
N TRP A 53 0.42 5.38 8.75
CA TRP A 53 0.25 6.24 9.92
C TRP A 53 1.38 6.01 10.92
N PHE A 54 1.90 7.12 11.44
CA PHE A 54 3.01 7.12 12.39
C PHE A 54 2.69 8.07 13.55
N HIS A 55 3.18 7.76 14.74
CA HIS A 55 3.17 8.69 15.86
C HIS A 55 4.62 9.08 16.13
N THR A 56 5.01 10.27 15.67
CA THR A 56 6.40 10.74 15.74
C THR A 56 6.47 12.25 15.55
N THR A 57 7.50 12.85 16.09
CA THR A 57 7.81 14.26 15.83
C THR A 57 8.69 14.43 14.59
N SER A 58 9.26 13.35 14.08
CA SER A 58 10.22 13.37 12.97
C SER A 58 9.54 13.03 11.65
N GLU A 59 9.77 13.84 10.63
CA GLU A 59 9.36 13.53 9.26
C GLU A 59 10.27 12.45 8.62
N ALA A 60 11.47 12.26 9.17
CA ALA A 60 12.44 11.33 8.59
C ALA A 60 11.94 9.88 8.61
N VAL A 61 11.26 9.47 9.67
CA VAL A 61 10.76 8.09 9.82
C VAL A 61 9.68 7.77 8.78
N PRO A 62 8.61 8.57 8.64
CA PRO A 62 7.62 8.35 7.60
C PRO A 62 8.21 8.42 6.18
N ASN A 63 9.11 9.37 5.92
CA ASN A 63 9.74 9.51 4.62
C ASN A 63 10.58 8.28 4.26
N ALA A 64 11.33 7.74 5.21
CA ALA A 64 12.14 6.55 4.99
C ALA A 64 11.25 5.34 4.66
N LYS A 65 10.13 5.18 5.33
CA LYS A 65 9.22 4.06 5.09
C LYS A 65 8.55 4.17 3.72
N ALA A 66 8.11 5.38 3.34
CA ALA A 66 7.55 5.61 2.01
C ALA A 66 8.59 5.32 0.91
N LEU A 67 9.86 5.67 1.16
CA LEU A 67 10.94 5.38 0.23
C LEU A 67 11.19 3.87 0.08
N GLU A 68 11.09 3.11 1.18
CA GLU A 68 11.20 1.65 1.11
C GLU A 68 10.16 1.06 0.15
N LEU A 69 8.91 1.50 0.23
CA LEU A 69 7.86 1.06 -0.68
C LEU A 69 8.15 1.49 -2.11
N SER A 70 8.58 2.74 -2.30
CA SER A 70 8.95 3.25 -3.62
C SER A 70 10.05 2.41 -4.26
N ASP A 71 11.09 2.08 -3.50
CA ASP A 71 12.22 1.29 -3.98
C ASP A 71 11.79 -0.15 -4.32
N ALA A 72 10.90 -0.72 -3.51
CA ALA A 72 10.39 -2.07 -3.77
C ALA A 72 9.58 -2.14 -5.06
N LEU A 73 8.81 -1.09 -5.35
CA LEU A 73 8.06 -1.01 -6.61
C LEU A 73 8.99 -0.79 -7.80
N GLY A 74 10.03 0.04 -7.63
CA GLY A 74 10.99 0.32 -8.68
C GLY A 74 10.40 1.11 -9.85
N ILE A 75 11.19 1.31 -10.89
CA ILE A 75 10.78 2.09 -12.07
C ILE A 75 9.75 1.31 -12.90
N GLY A 76 9.95 0.03 -13.09
CA GLY A 76 9.09 -0.82 -13.92
C GLY A 76 7.99 -1.53 -13.17
N GLY A 77 7.89 -1.32 -11.87
CA GLY A 77 6.94 -2.03 -11.03
C GLY A 77 7.45 -3.41 -10.60
N VAL A 78 6.61 -4.12 -9.84
CA VAL A 78 6.90 -5.46 -9.34
C VAL A 78 5.69 -6.35 -9.62
N THR A 79 5.93 -7.61 -9.91
CA THR A 79 4.86 -8.58 -10.16
C THR A 79 4.71 -9.52 -8.96
N LEU A 80 3.46 -9.76 -8.58
CA LEU A 80 3.11 -10.69 -7.51
C LEU A 80 2.42 -11.90 -8.14
N PRO A 81 3.00 -13.11 -8.03
CA PRO A 81 2.31 -14.31 -8.51
C PRO A 81 1.04 -14.56 -7.72
N VAL A 82 -0.04 -14.86 -8.43
CA VAL A 82 -1.33 -15.23 -7.83
C VAL A 82 -1.91 -16.40 -8.60
N ASP A 83 -2.96 -17.00 -8.05
CA ASP A 83 -3.67 -18.07 -8.74
C ASP A 83 -4.22 -17.54 -10.08
N GLY A 84 -3.91 -18.21 -11.16
CA GLY A 84 -4.36 -17.83 -12.49
C GLY A 84 -3.56 -16.73 -13.18
N GLY A 85 -2.46 -16.24 -12.59
CA GLY A 85 -1.64 -15.22 -13.24
C GLY A 85 -0.79 -14.41 -12.28
N LEU A 86 -0.85 -13.08 -12.41
CA LEU A 86 -0.06 -12.19 -11.57
C LEU A 86 -0.77 -10.84 -11.37
N ILE A 87 -0.32 -10.10 -10.37
CA ILE A 87 -0.67 -8.70 -10.16
C ILE A 87 0.58 -7.87 -10.44
N TRP A 88 0.47 -6.85 -11.28
CA TRP A 88 1.56 -5.94 -11.57
C TRP A 88 1.33 -4.64 -10.80
N LEU A 89 2.18 -4.39 -9.80
CA LEU A 89 2.12 -3.19 -8.97
C LEU A 89 3.14 -2.18 -9.44
N LYS A 90 2.70 -0.93 -9.62
CA LYS A 90 3.52 0.19 -10.06
C LYS A 90 3.28 1.39 -9.17
N ARG A 91 4.24 2.33 -9.17
CA ARG A 91 4.03 3.61 -8.51
C ARG A 91 2.91 4.37 -9.21
N GLY A 92 1.98 4.94 -8.43
CA GLY A 92 1.01 5.89 -8.93
C GLY A 92 1.58 7.30 -9.03
N SER A 93 0.76 8.25 -9.49
CA SER A 93 1.20 9.64 -9.64
C SER A 93 0.11 10.59 -9.16
N PRO A 94 0.42 11.49 -8.20
CA PRO A 94 1.67 11.54 -7.44
C PRO A 94 1.83 10.29 -6.59
N PHE A 95 3.08 9.88 -6.34
CA PHE A 95 3.29 8.64 -5.59
C PHE A 95 2.92 8.80 -4.12
N CYS A 96 3.43 9.85 -3.46
CA CYS A 96 3.29 10.02 -2.03
C CYS A 96 2.98 11.46 -1.67
N GLN A 97 2.04 11.64 -0.74
CA GLN A 97 1.67 12.95 -0.21
C GLN A 97 1.73 12.88 1.31
N ALA A 98 2.40 13.85 1.92
CA ALA A 98 2.50 13.97 3.37
C ALA A 98 1.27 14.70 3.90
N LEU A 99 0.58 14.08 4.86
CA LEU A 99 -0.59 14.66 5.51
C LEU A 99 -0.40 14.63 7.03
N ALA A 100 -1.02 15.58 7.71
CA ALA A 100 -1.02 15.66 9.16
C ALA A 100 -2.41 15.42 9.70
N ASP A 101 -2.49 15.01 10.95
CA ASP A 101 -3.75 14.87 11.67
C ASP A 101 -4.13 16.23 12.29
N ASP A 102 -5.41 16.59 12.22
CA ASP A 102 -5.89 17.86 12.74
C ASP A 102 -5.90 17.93 14.27
N THR A 103 -6.04 16.79 14.93
CA THR A 103 -6.16 16.73 16.38
C THR A 103 -4.86 16.44 17.09
N ASP A 104 -3.91 15.77 16.43
CA ASP A 104 -2.60 15.44 16.99
C ASP A 104 -1.52 15.63 15.92
N LYS A 105 -0.73 16.69 16.06
CA LYS A 105 0.34 17.04 15.10
C LYS A 105 1.46 16.00 15.04
N ASN A 106 1.54 15.09 16.02
CA ASN A 106 2.53 14.02 16.03
C ASN A 106 2.06 12.78 15.27
N ILE A 107 0.80 12.75 14.83
CA ILE A 107 0.33 11.73 13.91
C ILE A 107 0.65 12.19 12.49
N LYS A 108 1.56 11.46 11.85
CA LYS A 108 1.99 11.73 10.48
C LYS A 108 1.41 10.67 9.57
N ARG A 109 0.81 11.09 8.47
CA ARG A 109 0.25 10.17 7.48
C ARG A 109 0.96 10.35 6.15
N ARG A 110 1.19 9.24 5.47
CA ARG A 110 1.65 9.24 4.08
C ARG A 110 0.55 8.61 3.23
N TYR A 111 -0.04 9.40 2.37
CA TYR A 111 -1.05 8.99 1.41
C TYR A 111 -0.34 8.59 0.13
N ILE A 112 -0.43 7.32 -0.24
CA ILE A 112 0.38 6.75 -1.31
C ILE A 112 -0.53 6.16 -2.38
N ASN A 113 -0.23 6.46 -3.63
CA ASN A 113 -0.92 5.91 -4.78
C ASN A 113 -0.08 4.79 -5.38
N VAL A 114 -0.67 3.59 -5.41
CA VAL A 114 -0.11 2.43 -6.09
C VAL A 114 -1.06 2.06 -7.21
N THR A 115 -0.52 1.82 -8.40
CA THR A 115 -1.30 1.36 -9.53
C THR A 115 -1.16 -0.15 -9.64
N ALA A 116 -2.27 -0.86 -9.78
CA ALA A 116 -2.28 -2.30 -9.94
C ALA A 116 -2.94 -2.70 -11.25
N GLU A 117 -2.39 -3.71 -11.90
CA GLU A 117 -2.99 -4.32 -13.07
C GLU A 117 -3.08 -5.82 -12.82
N PHE A 118 -4.30 -6.36 -12.91
CA PHE A 118 -4.57 -7.76 -12.60
C PHE A 118 -4.52 -8.58 -13.88
N LEU A 119 -3.42 -9.28 -14.07
CA LEU A 119 -3.17 -10.13 -15.23
C LEU A 119 -3.42 -11.59 -14.85
N CYS A 120 -4.66 -11.88 -14.50
CA CYS A 120 -5.07 -13.19 -14.02
C CYS A 120 -6.46 -13.52 -14.55
N LEU A 121 -6.76 -14.83 -14.67
CA LEU A 121 -7.95 -15.31 -15.39
C LEU A 121 -9.25 -15.12 -14.62
N ASN A 122 -9.17 -14.95 -13.32
CA ASN A 122 -10.37 -14.84 -12.47
C ASN A 122 -10.27 -13.61 -11.53
#